data_270d7d2ae2243990af1fef7213715541
#
_entry.id   270d7d2ae2243990af1fef7213715541
#
_cell.length_a   1.000
_cell.length_b   1.000
_cell.length_c   1.000
_cell.angle_alpha   90.00
_cell.angle_beta   90.00
_cell.angle_gamma   90.00
#
_symmetry.space_group_name_H-M   'P 1'
#
loop_
_entity.id
_entity.type
_entity.pdbx_description
1 polymer ?
#
loop_
_entity_poly.entity_id
_entity_poly.type
_entity_poly.pdbx_seq_one_letter_code
_entity_poly.pdbx_strand_id
1 'polypeptide(L)'
;MQVNSATPGLQEQRKQLIELLFAEGNHLCPGCEVSGNCQLQALAYDLGMTHYEFAPLNPVRANDGSHQDLFIEQDRCIFCELCTRAAQQQDHKNVFGIGGRGANTYLLMQSDSGLLADTSISAQDHAAHICPVGCILPKAGNFSIPIGQRVYDTQPIHIRGNHRADEKQEPQP
;
A
#
# COMPACT_ATOMS: atom_id res chain seq x y z
N MET A 1 32.27 14.90 0.90
CA MET A 1 31.23 15.03 -0.14
C MET A 1 30.03 15.69 0.50
N GLN A 2 29.52 16.79 -0.03
CA GLN A 2 28.26 17.39 0.43
C GLN A 2 27.13 16.90 -0.49
N VAL A 3 26.06 16.35 0.13
CA VAL A 3 24.87 15.88 -0.61
C VAL A 3 23.68 16.70 -0.15
N ASN A 4 22.97 17.30 -1.11
CA ASN A 4 21.69 17.97 -0.84
C ASN A 4 20.54 17.15 -1.44
N SER A 5 19.74 16.57 -0.60
CA SER A 5 18.61 15.71 -0.96
C SER A 5 17.26 16.43 -1.01
N ALA A 6 17.23 17.74 -0.74
CA ALA A 6 16.01 18.55 -0.62
C ALA A 6 15.99 19.75 -1.57
N THR A 7 16.61 19.64 -2.75
CA THR A 7 16.54 20.70 -3.75
C THR A 7 15.13 20.78 -4.38
N PRO A 8 14.67 21.96 -4.83
CA PRO A 8 13.36 22.08 -5.50
C PRO A 8 13.20 21.13 -6.68
N GLY A 9 14.25 20.94 -7.49
CA GLY A 9 14.22 20.01 -8.62
C GLY A 9 14.03 18.54 -8.20
N LEU A 10 14.66 18.12 -7.10
CA LEU A 10 14.48 16.77 -6.57
C LEU A 10 13.07 16.57 -5.95
N GLN A 11 12.52 17.59 -5.33
CA GLN A 11 11.15 17.52 -4.80
C GLN A 11 10.14 17.40 -5.94
N GLU A 12 10.31 18.15 -7.01
CA GLU A 12 9.46 18.02 -8.20
C GLU A 12 9.55 16.62 -8.83
N GLN A 13 10.75 16.06 -8.97
CA GLN A 13 10.92 14.70 -9.48
C GLN A 13 10.25 13.66 -8.58
N ARG A 14 10.35 13.80 -7.25
CA ARG A 14 9.66 12.92 -6.30
C ARG A 14 8.15 13.01 -6.46
N LYS A 15 7.61 14.22 -6.61
CA LYS A 15 6.19 14.44 -6.86
C LYS A 15 5.74 13.71 -8.12
N GLN A 16 6.47 13.86 -9.23
CA GLN A 16 6.17 13.17 -10.49
C GLN A 16 6.18 11.65 -10.35
N LEU A 17 7.11 11.08 -9.56
CA LEU A 17 7.13 9.64 -9.28
C LEU A 17 5.88 9.19 -8.50
N ILE A 18 5.43 9.98 -7.54
CA ILE A 18 4.18 9.69 -6.81
C ILE A 18 2.97 9.83 -7.74
N GLU A 19 2.94 10.87 -8.59
CA GLU A 19 1.88 11.03 -9.61
C GLU A 19 1.78 9.82 -10.54
N LEU A 20 2.91 9.27 -10.98
CA LEU A 20 2.94 8.05 -11.82
C LEU A 20 2.35 6.85 -11.08
N LEU A 21 2.59 6.69 -9.77
CA LEU A 21 1.97 5.62 -8.99
C LEU A 21 0.44 5.77 -8.93
N PHE A 22 -0.07 7.00 -8.80
CA PHE A 22 -1.51 7.27 -8.86
C PHE A 22 -2.10 7.05 -10.24
N ALA A 23 -1.37 7.41 -11.30
CA ALA A 23 -1.82 7.22 -12.68
C ALA A 23 -1.82 5.73 -13.09
N GLU A 24 -0.85 4.96 -12.58
CA GLU A 24 -0.72 3.52 -12.88
C GLU A 24 -1.76 2.68 -12.14
N GLY A 25 -2.05 2.99 -10.89
CA GLY A 25 -2.96 2.21 -10.06
C GLY A 25 -4.37 2.82 -9.95
N ASN A 26 -5.29 2.07 -9.35
CA ASN A 26 -6.64 2.53 -9.07
C ASN A 26 -6.75 3.09 -7.63
N HIS A 27 -6.18 4.27 -7.40
CA HIS A 27 -6.09 4.89 -6.08
C HIS A 27 -7.20 5.93 -5.84
N LEU A 28 -8.44 5.49 -5.78
CA LEU A 28 -9.61 6.33 -5.48
C LEU A 28 -9.75 6.55 -3.97
N CYS A 29 -8.96 7.47 -3.42
CA CYS A 29 -8.90 7.74 -1.98
C CYS A 29 -10.25 7.93 -1.28
N PRO A 30 -11.24 8.64 -1.85
CA PRO A 30 -12.53 8.84 -1.19
C PRO A 30 -13.31 7.54 -0.93
N GLY A 31 -13.09 6.51 -1.73
CA GLY A 31 -13.76 5.20 -1.60
C GLY A 31 -12.85 4.10 -1.07
N CYS A 32 -11.65 4.43 -0.60
CA CYS A 32 -10.66 3.45 -0.16
C CYS A 32 -10.75 3.19 1.34
N GLU A 33 -10.74 1.93 1.75
CA GLU A 33 -10.84 1.47 3.15
C GLU A 33 -9.70 1.99 4.02
N VAL A 34 -8.52 2.21 3.42
CA VAL A 34 -7.34 2.72 4.13
C VAL A 34 -7.13 4.23 3.95
N SER A 35 -8.11 4.95 3.41
CA SER A 35 -8.03 6.41 3.34
C SER A 35 -7.84 6.99 4.74
N GLY A 36 -6.88 7.91 4.90
CA GLY A 36 -6.49 8.44 6.21
C GLY A 36 -5.48 7.54 6.97
N ASN A 37 -5.11 6.37 6.40
CA ASN A 37 -4.09 5.47 6.93
C ASN A 37 -3.18 4.90 5.83
N CYS A 38 -3.07 5.59 4.70
CA CYS A 38 -2.32 5.17 3.53
C CYS A 38 -1.04 5.98 3.38
N GLN A 39 0.10 5.30 3.27
CA GLN A 39 1.40 5.96 3.15
C GLN A 39 1.58 6.69 1.80
N LEU A 40 1.04 6.14 0.71
CA LEU A 40 1.07 6.80 -0.59
C LEU A 40 0.28 8.12 -0.56
N GLN A 41 -0.90 8.11 0.07
CA GLN A 41 -1.71 9.32 0.27
C GLN A 41 -0.96 10.37 1.11
N ALA A 42 -0.28 9.95 2.19
CA ALA A 42 0.51 10.84 3.03
C ALA A 42 1.65 11.51 2.26
N LEU A 43 2.39 10.73 1.45
CA LEU A 43 3.48 11.25 0.62
C LEU A 43 2.98 12.23 -0.46
N ALA A 44 1.82 11.97 -1.04
CA ALA A 44 1.22 12.88 -2.01
C ALA A 44 0.94 14.26 -1.39
N TYR A 45 0.35 14.29 -0.21
CA TYR A 45 0.11 15.54 0.53
C TYR A 45 1.40 16.22 0.97
N ASP A 46 2.40 15.49 1.44
CA ASP A 46 3.71 16.02 1.82
C ASP A 46 4.41 16.75 0.66
N LEU A 47 4.27 16.20 -0.55
CA LEU A 47 4.82 16.79 -1.77
C LEU A 47 3.90 17.84 -2.40
N GLY A 48 2.82 18.24 -1.72
CA GLY A 48 1.88 19.24 -2.22
C GLY A 48 1.08 18.81 -3.45
N MET A 49 0.94 17.50 -3.67
CA MET A 49 0.18 16.94 -4.77
C MET A 49 -1.32 16.99 -4.47
N THR A 50 -2.08 17.74 -5.26
CA THR A 50 -3.54 17.80 -5.16
C THR A 50 -4.26 17.08 -6.31
N HIS A 51 -3.56 16.81 -7.38
CA HIS A 51 -4.00 16.09 -8.57
C HIS A 51 -2.76 15.52 -9.26
N TYR A 52 -2.94 14.68 -10.25
CA TYR A 52 -1.89 14.19 -11.13
C TYR A 52 -2.18 14.61 -12.57
N GLU A 53 -1.11 14.91 -13.34
CA GLU A 53 -1.21 15.40 -14.71
C GLU A 53 -1.15 14.26 -15.75
N PHE A 54 -0.65 13.10 -15.35
CA PHE A 54 -0.55 11.93 -16.23
C PHE A 54 -1.92 11.33 -16.50
N ALA A 55 -2.16 10.89 -17.72
CA ALA A 55 -3.37 10.15 -18.05
C ALA A 55 -3.44 8.85 -17.25
N PRO A 56 -4.58 8.54 -16.59
CA PRO A 56 -4.72 7.32 -15.81
C PRO A 56 -4.66 6.10 -16.73
N LEU A 57 -3.87 5.11 -16.34
CA LEU A 57 -3.76 3.84 -17.05
C LEU A 57 -4.87 2.87 -16.63
N ASN A 58 -5.29 2.93 -15.37
CA ASN A 58 -6.35 2.11 -14.77
C ASN A 58 -6.28 0.64 -15.26
N PRO A 59 -5.16 -0.05 -15.06
CA PRO A 59 -5.05 -1.45 -15.45
C PRO A 59 -6.14 -2.25 -14.75
N VAL A 60 -6.62 -3.30 -15.42
CA VAL A 60 -7.59 -4.21 -14.82
C VAL A 60 -6.85 -5.48 -14.43
N ARG A 61 -6.59 -5.63 -13.12
CA ARG A 61 -6.04 -6.84 -12.53
C ARG A 61 -7.12 -7.55 -11.72
N ALA A 62 -7.16 -8.86 -11.79
CA ALA A 62 -8.17 -9.63 -11.08
C ALA A 62 -7.97 -9.51 -9.56
N ASN A 63 -8.99 -9.05 -8.86
CA ASN A 63 -9.02 -9.04 -7.41
C ASN A 63 -9.14 -10.47 -6.86
N ASP A 64 -8.60 -10.72 -5.68
CA ASP A 64 -8.67 -12.02 -5.04
C ASP A 64 -9.39 -11.93 -3.68
N GLY A 65 -10.60 -12.47 -3.65
CA GLY A 65 -11.42 -12.61 -2.44
C GLY A 65 -11.52 -14.05 -1.94
N SER A 66 -10.69 -14.96 -2.43
CA SER A 66 -10.77 -16.39 -2.13
C SER A 66 -10.48 -16.74 -0.66
N HIS A 67 -9.53 -16.02 -0.02
CA HIS A 67 -9.18 -16.28 1.38
C HIS A 67 -10.33 -15.88 2.33
N GLN A 68 -10.52 -16.63 3.41
CA GLN A 68 -11.61 -16.41 4.38
C GLN A 68 -11.56 -14.99 4.98
N ASP A 69 -10.40 -14.54 5.43
CA ASP A 69 -10.21 -13.32 6.22
C ASP A 69 -9.54 -12.17 5.47
N LEU A 70 -8.96 -12.42 4.29
CA LEU A 70 -8.20 -11.43 3.53
C LEU A 70 -8.77 -11.23 2.13
N PHE A 71 -8.58 -10.03 1.62
CA PHE A 71 -8.94 -9.62 0.27
C PHE A 71 -7.75 -8.90 -0.39
N ILE A 72 -7.50 -9.19 -1.65
CA ILE A 72 -6.46 -8.50 -2.44
C ILE A 72 -7.12 -7.63 -3.50
N GLU A 73 -6.89 -6.33 -3.40
CA GLU A 73 -7.23 -5.34 -4.42
C GLU A 73 -5.99 -5.09 -5.29
N GLN A 74 -5.83 -5.87 -6.33
CA GLN A 74 -4.62 -5.89 -7.16
C GLN A 74 -4.28 -4.54 -7.79
N ASP A 75 -5.30 -3.77 -8.19
CA ASP A 75 -5.11 -2.50 -8.87
C ASP A 75 -4.55 -1.39 -7.94
N ARG A 76 -4.53 -1.64 -6.64
CA ARG A 76 -3.90 -0.73 -5.66
C ARG A 76 -2.47 -1.10 -5.30
N CYS A 77 -1.91 -2.17 -5.88
CA CYS A 77 -0.54 -2.61 -5.61
C CYS A 77 0.46 -1.66 -6.25
N ILE A 78 1.41 -1.15 -5.46
CA ILE A 78 2.53 -0.30 -5.92
C ILE A 78 3.84 -1.10 -6.10
N PHE A 79 3.77 -2.42 -6.06
CA PHE A 79 4.89 -3.35 -6.26
C PHE A 79 6.11 -3.10 -5.35
N CYS A 80 5.88 -2.63 -4.12
CA CYS A 80 6.95 -2.32 -3.16
C CYS A 80 7.60 -3.57 -2.55
N GLU A 81 7.01 -4.75 -2.74
CA GLU A 81 7.48 -6.06 -2.24
C GLU A 81 7.59 -6.17 -0.70
N LEU A 82 7.02 -5.25 0.06
CA LEU A 82 7.05 -5.35 1.53
C LEU A 82 6.36 -6.61 2.04
N CYS A 83 5.21 -6.97 1.46
CA CYS A 83 4.48 -8.20 1.81
C CYS A 83 5.28 -9.47 1.49
N THR A 84 5.98 -9.51 0.35
CA THR A 84 6.84 -10.62 -0.05
C THR A 84 7.97 -10.82 0.96
N ARG A 85 8.65 -9.72 1.32
CA ARG A 85 9.74 -9.76 2.31
C ARG A 85 9.25 -10.10 3.71
N ALA A 86 8.13 -9.55 4.15
CA ALA A 86 7.56 -9.87 5.46
C ALA A 86 7.17 -11.35 5.53
N ALA A 87 6.48 -11.89 4.52
CA ALA A 87 6.15 -13.29 4.46
C ALA A 87 7.37 -14.20 4.59
N GLN A 88 8.46 -13.88 3.87
CA GLN A 88 9.67 -14.69 3.88
C GLN A 88 10.50 -14.54 5.16
N GLN A 89 10.71 -13.31 5.64
CA GLN A 89 11.66 -13.01 6.71
C GLN A 89 11.05 -13.06 8.10
N GLN A 90 9.77 -12.73 8.24
CA GLN A 90 9.09 -12.65 9.52
C GLN A 90 8.13 -13.82 9.74
N ASP A 91 7.34 -14.15 8.72
CA ASP A 91 6.34 -15.21 8.83
C ASP A 91 6.90 -16.58 8.39
N HIS A 92 8.11 -16.62 7.80
CA HIS A 92 8.77 -17.83 7.27
C HIS A 92 7.90 -18.60 6.27
N LYS A 93 7.15 -17.86 5.46
CA LYS A 93 6.20 -18.38 4.46
C LYS A 93 6.56 -17.86 3.06
N ASN A 94 6.26 -18.65 2.05
CA ASN A 94 6.42 -18.27 0.65
C ASN A 94 5.04 -18.05 0.03
N VAL A 95 4.46 -16.87 0.25
CA VAL A 95 3.06 -16.55 -0.13
C VAL A 95 3.00 -15.67 -1.35
N PHE A 96 3.84 -14.61 -1.39
CA PHE A 96 3.78 -13.56 -2.39
C PHE A 96 5.02 -13.53 -3.26
N GLY A 97 4.85 -13.07 -4.48
CA GLY A 97 5.90 -12.76 -5.43
C GLY A 97 5.45 -11.71 -6.42
N ILE A 98 6.30 -11.34 -7.35
CA ILE A 98 5.95 -10.47 -8.47
C ILE A 98 5.92 -11.32 -9.74
N GLY A 99 4.78 -11.31 -10.41
CA GLY A 99 4.56 -11.93 -11.70
C GLY A 99 4.51 -10.90 -12.82
N GLY A 100 4.68 -11.38 -14.08
CA GLY A 100 4.62 -10.51 -15.24
C GLY A 100 5.81 -9.57 -15.40
N ARG A 101 5.65 -8.57 -16.28
CA ARG A 101 6.64 -7.50 -16.49
C ARG A 101 6.00 -6.29 -17.17
N GLY A 102 6.56 -5.10 -16.94
CA GLY A 102 6.05 -3.84 -17.48
C GLY A 102 4.60 -3.61 -17.04
N ALA A 103 3.74 -3.21 -17.97
CA ALA A 103 2.33 -2.96 -17.71
C ALA A 103 1.53 -4.20 -17.25
N ASN A 104 2.06 -5.39 -17.48
CA ASN A 104 1.45 -6.67 -17.08
C ASN A 104 2.01 -7.19 -15.74
N THR A 105 2.68 -6.36 -14.97
CA THR A 105 3.15 -6.72 -13.63
C THR A 105 1.97 -6.85 -12.67
N TYR A 106 1.99 -7.88 -11.83
CA TYR A 106 0.97 -8.15 -10.83
C TYR A 106 1.55 -8.80 -9.57
N LEU A 107 0.84 -8.70 -8.46
CA LEU A 107 1.18 -9.43 -7.25
C LEU A 107 0.77 -10.90 -7.44
N LEU A 108 1.76 -11.79 -7.45
CA LEU A 108 1.58 -13.22 -7.61
C LEU A 108 1.31 -13.88 -6.25
N MET A 109 0.25 -14.69 -6.16
CA MET A 109 0.01 -15.62 -5.05
C MET A 109 0.76 -16.93 -5.36
N GLN A 110 1.65 -17.34 -4.47
CA GLN A 110 2.47 -18.54 -4.66
C GLN A 110 1.69 -19.79 -4.21
N SER A 111 0.75 -20.20 -5.03
CA SER A 111 -0.03 -21.43 -4.91
C SER A 111 -0.25 -22.04 -6.28
N ASP A 112 -0.60 -23.31 -6.33
CA ASP A 112 -0.85 -24.02 -7.62
C ASP A 112 -2.04 -23.44 -8.37
N SER A 113 -3.05 -22.95 -7.66
CA SER A 113 -4.22 -22.31 -8.25
C SER A 113 -4.00 -20.82 -8.58
N GLY A 114 -2.96 -20.18 -8.04
CA GLY A 114 -2.76 -18.74 -8.09
C GLY A 114 -3.73 -17.96 -7.18
N LEU A 115 -4.44 -18.62 -6.28
CA LEU A 115 -5.40 -18.01 -5.35
C LEU A 115 -4.80 -17.89 -3.95
N LEU A 116 -5.17 -16.81 -3.25
CA LEU A 116 -4.73 -16.55 -1.87
C LEU A 116 -5.20 -17.62 -0.89
N ALA A 117 -6.39 -18.18 -1.09
CA ALA A 117 -6.95 -19.25 -0.26
C ALA A 117 -6.07 -20.50 -0.19
N ASP A 118 -5.33 -20.78 -1.25
CA ASP A 118 -4.49 -21.98 -1.36
C ASP A 118 -3.04 -21.73 -0.97
N THR A 119 -2.76 -20.54 -0.40
CA THR A 119 -1.47 -20.23 0.22
C THR A 119 -1.48 -20.55 1.72
N SER A 120 -0.33 -20.47 2.35
CA SER A 120 -0.19 -20.65 3.81
C SER A 120 -0.40 -19.36 4.62
N ILE A 121 -0.91 -18.29 4.02
CA ILE A 121 -1.12 -17.01 4.72
C ILE A 121 -2.18 -17.12 5.81
N SER A 122 -1.97 -16.36 6.88
CA SER A 122 -2.94 -16.16 7.95
C SER A 122 -3.21 -14.68 8.12
N ALA A 123 -4.40 -14.31 8.60
CA ALA A 123 -4.74 -12.93 8.94
C ALA A 123 -3.86 -12.34 10.06
N GLN A 124 -3.16 -13.17 10.83
CA GLN A 124 -2.24 -12.77 11.90
C GLN A 124 -0.80 -12.57 11.42
N ASP A 125 -0.48 -12.94 10.17
CA ASP A 125 0.87 -12.80 9.63
C ASP A 125 1.23 -11.32 9.42
N HIS A 126 2.52 -10.99 9.57
CA HIS A 126 3.03 -9.64 9.29
C HIS A 126 2.76 -9.22 7.85
N ALA A 127 2.85 -10.17 6.91
CA ALA A 127 2.58 -9.94 5.50
C ALA A 127 1.16 -9.43 5.23
N ALA A 128 0.17 -9.80 6.05
CA ALA A 128 -1.20 -9.34 5.93
C ALA A 128 -1.40 -7.86 6.33
N HIS A 129 -0.48 -7.30 7.15
CA HIS A 129 -0.62 -5.97 7.73
C HIS A 129 0.44 -4.96 7.28
N ILE A 130 1.48 -5.39 6.56
CA ILE A 130 2.61 -4.52 6.17
C ILE A 130 2.31 -3.64 4.97
N CYS A 131 1.22 -3.90 4.24
CA CYS A 131 0.92 -3.18 3.01
C CYS A 131 0.79 -1.68 3.26
N PRO A 132 1.58 -0.81 2.59
CA PRO A 132 1.55 0.62 2.81
C PRO A 132 0.36 1.32 2.15
N VAL A 133 -0.39 0.58 1.34
CA VAL A 133 -1.58 1.02 0.60
C VAL A 133 -2.74 0.03 0.80
N GLY A 134 -3.87 0.25 0.16
CA GLY A 134 -5.04 -0.61 0.30
C GLY A 134 -5.08 -1.80 -0.65
N CYS A 135 -3.94 -2.47 -0.88
CA CYS A 135 -3.90 -3.67 -1.72
C CYS A 135 -4.26 -4.93 -0.93
N ILE A 136 -3.67 -5.13 0.24
CA ILE A 136 -3.99 -6.27 1.12
C ILE A 136 -4.90 -5.76 2.23
N LEU A 137 -6.09 -6.31 2.33
CA LEU A 137 -7.14 -5.84 3.22
C LEU A 137 -7.69 -7.00 4.07
N PRO A 138 -7.80 -6.86 5.40
CA PRO A 138 -8.65 -7.74 6.20
C PRO A 138 -10.12 -7.57 5.79
N LYS A 139 -10.85 -8.66 5.60
CA LYS A 139 -12.29 -8.62 5.29
C LYS A 139 -13.12 -8.13 6.47
N ALA A 140 -12.71 -8.48 7.69
CA ALA A 140 -13.31 -7.96 8.90
C ALA A 140 -12.55 -6.71 9.38
N GLY A 141 -13.26 -5.68 9.78
CA GLY A 141 -12.67 -4.47 10.35
C GLY A 141 -12.38 -3.33 9.37
N ASN A 142 -12.64 -3.51 8.08
CA ASN A 142 -12.59 -2.40 7.12
C ASN A 142 -13.59 -1.32 7.51
N PHE A 143 -13.14 -0.05 7.53
CA PHE A 143 -13.90 1.10 8.04
C PHE A 143 -14.29 0.98 9.54
N SER A 144 -13.68 0.07 10.30
CA SER A 144 -13.97 -0.11 11.72
C SER A 144 -13.49 1.05 12.58
N ILE A 145 -12.49 1.80 12.10
CA ILE A 145 -11.98 2.98 12.80
C ILE A 145 -12.80 4.20 12.39
N PRO A 146 -13.58 4.82 13.28
CA PRO A 146 -14.40 5.98 12.95
C PRO A 146 -13.55 7.16 12.46
N ILE A 147 -14.16 8.02 11.65
CA ILE A 147 -13.59 9.33 11.30
C ILE A 147 -13.33 10.11 12.59
N GLY A 148 -12.15 10.69 12.71
CA GLY A 148 -11.66 11.38 13.92
C GLY A 148 -10.77 10.51 14.81
N GLN A 149 -10.71 9.19 14.58
CA GLN A 149 -9.89 8.26 15.36
C GLN A 149 -8.81 7.54 14.53
N ARG A 150 -8.78 7.77 13.22
CA ARG A 150 -7.79 7.17 12.31
C ARG A 150 -6.41 7.81 12.53
N VAL A 151 -5.35 7.13 12.10
CA VAL A 151 -3.96 7.56 12.31
C VAL A 151 -3.71 9.00 11.87
N TYR A 152 -4.29 9.43 10.76
CA TYR A 152 -4.07 10.76 10.20
C TYR A 152 -5.16 11.79 10.53
N ASP A 153 -6.13 11.43 11.37
CA ASP A 153 -7.20 12.38 11.76
C ASP A 153 -6.77 13.37 12.85
N THR A 154 -5.77 13.01 13.66
CA THR A 154 -5.27 13.84 14.78
C THR A 154 -4.24 14.88 14.34
N GLN A 155 -3.61 14.67 13.20
CA GLN A 155 -2.61 15.55 12.61
C GLN A 155 -2.77 15.54 11.08
N PRO A 156 -2.35 16.60 10.36
CA PRO A 156 -2.32 16.59 8.91
C PRO A 156 -1.57 15.36 8.40
N ILE A 157 -2.16 14.68 7.42
CA ILE A 157 -1.68 13.40 6.93
C ILE A 157 -0.22 13.45 6.44
N HIS A 158 0.19 14.56 5.82
CA HIS A 158 1.56 14.77 5.34
C HIS A 158 2.58 14.87 6.48
N ILE A 159 2.19 15.39 7.63
CA ILE A 159 3.07 15.44 8.82
C ILE A 159 3.21 14.05 9.41
N ARG A 160 2.08 13.36 9.64
CA ARG A 160 2.07 12.04 10.27
C ARG A 160 2.72 10.95 9.42
N GLY A 161 2.51 11.02 8.10
CA GLY A 161 3.04 10.03 7.16
C GLY A 161 4.57 9.94 7.17
N ASN A 162 5.25 11.06 7.39
CA ASN A 162 6.72 11.11 7.44
C ASN A 162 7.32 10.59 8.75
N HIS A 163 6.55 10.55 9.83
CA HIS A 163 7.03 10.11 11.16
C HIS A 163 6.75 8.64 11.48
N ARG A 164 6.03 7.93 10.60
CA ARG A 164 5.61 6.55 10.86
C ARG A 164 6.77 5.54 10.98
N ALA A 165 7.94 5.87 10.45
CA ALA A 165 9.13 5.02 10.57
C ALA A 165 9.73 4.97 11.99
N ASP A 166 9.44 5.97 12.83
CA ASP A 166 10.09 6.14 14.14
C ASP A 166 9.21 5.70 15.32
N GLU A 167 7.90 5.53 15.09
CA GLU A 167 6.97 5.11 16.15
C GLU A 167 6.74 3.58 16.09
N LYS A 168 7.47 2.84 16.90
CA LYS A 168 7.03 1.50 17.33
C LYS A 168 5.69 1.71 18.05
N GLN A 169 4.59 1.32 17.41
CA GLN A 169 3.30 1.27 18.08
C GLN A 169 3.42 0.29 19.25
N GLU A 170 3.45 0.82 20.48
CA GLU A 170 3.07 0.03 21.63
C GLU A 170 1.60 -0.37 21.46
N PRO A 171 1.24 -1.63 21.68
CA PRO A 171 -0.15 -2.03 21.66
C PRO A 171 -0.89 -1.24 22.75
N GLN A 172 -1.88 -0.46 22.32
CA GLN A 172 -2.81 0.16 23.29
C GLN A 172 -3.63 -0.94 23.94
N PRO A 173 -3.83 -0.86 25.28
CA PRO A 173 -4.53 -1.85 26.08
C PRO A 173 -6.01 -2.04 25.71
#